data_b7cc0e411ad91fc68f5b55e65c78f147
#
_entry.id   b7cc0e411ad91fc68f5b55e65c78f147
#
_cell.length_a   1.000
_cell.length_b   1.000
_cell.length_c   1.000
_cell.angle_alpha   90.00
_cell.angle_beta   90.00
_cell.angle_gamma   90.00
#
_symmetry.space_group_name_H-M   'P 1'
#
loop_
_entity.id
_entity.type
_entity.pdbx_description
1 polymer ?
#
loop_
_entity_poly.entity_id
_entity_poly.type
_entity_poly.pdbx_seq_one_letter_code
_entity_poly.pdbx_strand_id
1 'polypeptide(L)'
;MLDKNKFRKFTKEQRSSFSYWYNHWKAFNLVAKELHCWKFKYLFHDFEKPWLKLFMSYPKVQKWHRTHNAHHLEYKGKKDYESMVIDWQCSPYTKQNCTRGALQEASYKLHDGSMNYNDYCAFVATAVKMGLKN
;
A
#
# COMPACT_ATOMS: atom_id res chain seq x y z
N MET A 1 8.47 9.23 -15.58
CA MET A 1 7.24 9.12 -14.81
C MET A 1 6.58 7.78 -15.09
N LEU A 2 6.06 7.13 -14.06
CA LEU A 2 5.41 5.83 -14.21
C LEU A 2 4.09 5.98 -14.94
N ASP A 3 3.89 5.18 -16.00
CA ASP A 3 2.67 5.21 -16.79
C ASP A 3 1.60 4.33 -16.13
N LYS A 4 0.53 4.97 -15.65
CA LYS A 4 -0.59 4.30 -15.00
C LYS A 4 -1.30 3.29 -15.91
N ASN A 5 -1.19 3.45 -17.21
CA ASN A 5 -1.84 2.57 -18.18
C ASN A 5 -1.10 1.24 -18.38
N LYS A 6 0.11 1.11 -17.86
CA LYS A 6 0.87 -0.15 -17.94
C LYS A 6 0.38 -1.22 -16.97
N PHE A 7 -0.49 -0.85 -16.03
CA PHE A 7 -0.99 -1.78 -15.03
C PHE A 7 -2.46 -2.03 -15.22
N ARG A 8 -2.85 -3.29 -15.07
CA ARG A 8 -4.26 -3.66 -15.02
C ARG A 8 -4.86 -3.20 -13.70
N LYS A 9 -6.05 -2.58 -13.78
CA LYS A 9 -6.81 -2.17 -12.59
C LYS A 9 -7.83 -3.24 -12.25
N PHE A 10 -7.83 -3.67 -10.99
CA PHE A 10 -8.67 -4.76 -10.51
C PHE A 10 -9.85 -4.23 -9.70
N THR A 11 -11.01 -4.86 -9.86
CA THR A 11 -12.18 -4.59 -9.01
C THR A 11 -11.92 -5.10 -7.60
N LYS A 12 -12.72 -4.63 -6.63
CA LYS A 12 -12.62 -5.09 -5.25
C LYS A 12 -12.72 -6.62 -5.14
N GLU A 13 -13.61 -7.22 -5.91
CA GLU A 13 -13.84 -8.67 -5.93
C GLU A 13 -12.65 -9.44 -6.49
N GLN A 14 -11.90 -8.83 -7.41
CA GLN A 14 -10.75 -9.47 -8.05
C GLN A 14 -9.47 -9.38 -7.22
N ARG A 15 -9.46 -8.58 -6.14
CA ARG A 15 -8.24 -8.33 -5.34
C ARG A 15 -7.78 -9.53 -4.52
N SER A 16 -8.54 -10.62 -4.51
CA SER A 16 -8.11 -11.87 -3.87
C SER A 16 -7.27 -12.77 -4.78
N SER A 17 -7.11 -12.43 -6.06
CA SER A 17 -6.42 -13.28 -7.03
C SER A 17 -4.89 -13.15 -6.93
N PHE A 18 -4.18 -14.20 -7.36
CA PHE A 18 -2.72 -14.16 -7.51
C PHE A 18 -2.31 -13.10 -8.53
N SER A 19 -3.08 -12.95 -9.61
CA SER A 19 -2.81 -11.93 -10.64
C SER A 19 -2.82 -10.52 -10.04
N TYR A 20 -3.76 -10.23 -9.14
CA TYR A 20 -3.77 -8.94 -8.44
C TYR A 20 -2.53 -8.79 -7.56
N TRP A 21 -2.20 -9.81 -6.76
CA TRP A 21 -1.01 -9.76 -5.90
C TRP A 21 0.24 -9.46 -6.70
N TYR A 22 0.46 -10.17 -7.81
CA TYR A 22 1.63 -9.96 -8.66
C TYR A 22 1.64 -8.55 -9.26
N ASN A 23 0.51 -8.09 -9.76
CA ASN A 23 0.37 -6.76 -10.36
C ASN A 23 0.64 -5.66 -9.32
N HIS A 24 0.11 -5.81 -8.12
CA HIS A 24 0.33 -4.89 -7.01
C HIS A 24 1.80 -4.89 -6.56
N TRP A 25 2.40 -6.07 -6.42
CA TRP A 25 3.82 -6.22 -6.10
C TRP A 25 4.70 -5.50 -7.11
N LYS A 26 4.42 -5.67 -8.39
CA LYS A 26 5.15 -5.01 -9.47
C LYS A 26 5.00 -3.49 -9.39
N ALA A 27 3.77 -3.00 -9.20
CA ALA A 27 3.50 -1.56 -9.08
C ALA A 27 4.20 -0.96 -7.86
N PHE A 28 4.15 -1.64 -6.73
CA PHE A 28 4.81 -1.21 -5.50
C PHE A 28 6.31 -1.01 -5.70
N ASN A 29 6.98 -2.00 -6.29
CA ASN A 29 8.42 -1.93 -6.52
C ASN A 29 8.80 -0.84 -7.53
N LEU A 30 7.99 -0.66 -8.59
CA LEU A 30 8.25 0.39 -9.58
C LEU A 30 8.03 1.79 -9.00
N VAL A 31 7.02 1.99 -8.17
CA VAL A 31 6.80 3.27 -7.49
C VAL A 31 7.96 3.57 -6.54
N ALA A 32 8.44 2.56 -5.80
CA ALA A 32 9.59 2.74 -4.92
C ALA A 32 10.83 3.17 -5.70
N LYS A 33 11.06 2.61 -6.88
CA LYS A 33 12.18 3.00 -7.75
C LYS A 33 12.00 4.41 -8.30
N GLU A 34 10.81 4.78 -8.71
CA GLU A 34 10.53 6.13 -9.20
C GLU A 34 10.75 7.19 -8.12
N LEU A 35 10.43 6.86 -6.86
CA LEU A 35 10.66 7.76 -5.72
C LEU A 35 12.11 7.71 -5.20
N HIS A 36 12.98 6.94 -5.84
CA HIS A 36 14.39 6.77 -5.45
C HIS A 36 14.57 6.25 -4.01
N CYS A 37 13.62 5.42 -3.55
CA CYS A 37 13.64 4.87 -2.20
C CYS A 37 13.58 3.34 -2.17
N TRP A 38 13.84 2.69 -3.30
CA TRP A 38 13.75 1.24 -3.41
C TRP A 38 14.73 0.56 -2.46
N LYS A 39 14.26 -0.51 -1.78
CA LYS A 39 15.04 -1.35 -0.88
C LYS A 39 14.83 -2.82 -1.22
N PHE A 40 15.83 -3.64 -0.95
CA PHE A 40 15.77 -5.07 -1.22
C PHE A 40 14.56 -5.74 -0.54
N LYS A 41 14.19 -5.30 0.67
CA LYS A 41 13.03 -5.84 1.39
C LYS A 41 11.72 -5.71 0.62
N TYR A 42 11.62 -4.78 -0.33
CA TYR A 42 10.39 -4.57 -1.11
C TYR A 42 10.11 -5.70 -2.09
N LEU A 43 11.10 -6.54 -2.40
CA LEU A 43 10.87 -7.76 -3.16
C LEU A 43 9.98 -8.76 -2.41
N PHE A 44 9.84 -8.60 -1.10
CA PHE A 44 9.02 -9.45 -0.25
C PHE A 44 7.72 -8.79 0.18
N HIS A 45 7.34 -7.67 -0.45
CA HIS A 45 6.10 -6.95 -0.12
C HIS A 45 4.89 -7.87 -0.31
N ASP A 46 4.08 -7.99 0.75
CA ASP A 46 2.88 -8.83 0.79
C ASP A 46 3.15 -10.30 0.41
N PHE A 47 4.39 -10.76 0.53
CA PHE A 47 4.80 -12.08 0.07
C PHE A 47 4.05 -13.22 0.77
N GLU A 48 3.61 -13.02 1.99
CA GLU A 48 2.88 -14.03 2.75
C GLU A 48 1.45 -14.26 2.24
N LYS A 49 0.85 -13.32 1.52
CA LYS A 49 -0.55 -13.43 1.08
C LYS A 49 -0.83 -14.65 0.21
N PRO A 50 -0.03 -14.94 -0.85
CA PRO A 50 -0.30 -16.14 -1.65
C PRO A 50 -0.20 -17.44 -0.86
N TRP A 51 0.69 -17.50 0.13
CA TRP A 51 0.85 -18.69 0.97
C TRP A 51 -0.29 -18.85 1.96
N LEU A 52 -0.66 -17.77 2.65
CA LEU A 52 -1.75 -17.80 3.62
C LEU A 52 -3.09 -18.16 2.97
N LYS A 53 -3.28 -17.75 1.72
CA LYS A 53 -4.51 -18.02 0.98
C LYS A 53 -4.73 -19.52 0.73
N LEU A 54 -3.68 -20.33 0.77
CA LEU A 54 -3.80 -21.79 0.64
C LEU A 54 -4.45 -22.42 1.88
N PHE A 55 -4.41 -21.74 3.03
CA PHE A 55 -4.86 -22.29 4.32
C PHE A 55 -6.01 -21.51 4.95
N MET A 56 -6.28 -20.28 4.48
CA MET A 56 -7.23 -19.36 5.09
C MET A 56 -8.10 -18.70 4.03
N SER A 57 -9.32 -18.33 4.41
CA SER A 57 -10.17 -17.51 3.55
C SER A 57 -9.56 -16.12 3.35
N TYR A 58 -9.89 -15.47 2.24
CA TYR A 58 -9.33 -14.14 1.92
C TYR A 58 -9.62 -13.08 3.02
N PRO A 59 -10.83 -12.98 3.60
CA PRO A 59 -11.06 -12.04 4.70
C PRO A 59 -10.15 -12.28 5.90
N LYS A 60 -9.86 -13.54 6.22
CA LYS A 60 -8.91 -13.88 7.31
C LYS A 60 -7.48 -13.52 6.96
N VAL A 61 -7.06 -13.74 5.71
CA VAL A 61 -5.75 -13.33 5.23
C VAL A 61 -5.58 -11.82 5.35
N GLN A 62 -6.58 -11.04 4.92
CA GLN A 62 -6.55 -9.58 5.01
C GLN A 62 -6.43 -9.10 6.45
N LYS A 63 -7.21 -9.66 7.37
CA LYS A 63 -7.16 -9.29 8.78
C LYS A 63 -5.80 -9.61 9.38
N TRP A 64 -5.27 -10.81 9.13
CA TRP A 64 -3.95 -11.22 9.62
C TRP A 64 -2.86 -10.30 9.05
N HIS A 65 -2.91 -10.06 7.73
CA HIS A 65 -1.94 -9.23 7.04
C HIS A 65 -1.89 -7.82 7.65
N ARG A 66 -3.03 -7.16 7.80
CA ARG A 66 -3.10 -5.80 8.32
C ARG A 66 -2.63 -5.67 9.75
N THR A 67 -2.85 -6.69 10.58
CA THR A 67 -2.45 -6.64 11.99
C THR A 67 -0.99 -7.05 12.21
N HIS A 68 -0.36 -7.75 11.26
CA HIS A 68 0.99 -8.28 11.41
C HIS A 68 2.02 -7.57 10.53
N ASN A 69 1.63 -6.61 9.72
CA ASN A 69 2.57 -5.91 8.84
C ASN A 69 2.64 -4.41 9.17
N ALA A 70 3.87 -3.94 9.33
CA ALA A 70 4.15 -2.57 9.78
C ALA A 70 3.70 -1.48 8.81
N HIS A 71 3.36 -1.83 7.55
CA HIS A 71 2.88 -0.86 6.57
C HIS A 71 1.35 -0.67 6.61
N HIS A 72 0.68 -1.15 7.65
CA HIS A 72 -0.75 -0.94 7.86
C HIS A 72 -1.03 -0.22 9.17
N LEU A 73 -2.09 0.60 9.18
CA LEU A 73 -2.48 1.39 10.35
C LEU A 73 -2.87 0.52 11.55
N GLU A 74 -3.38 -0.68 11.30
CA GLU A 74 -3.82 -1.62 12.33
C GLU A 74 -2.66 -2.29 13.07
N TYR A 75 -1.43 -2.19 12.55
CA TYR A 75 -0.25 -2.75 13.20
C TYR A 75 0.07 -1.96 14.48
N LYS A 76 0.24 -2.67 15.59
CA LYS A 76 0.45 -2.05 16.91
C LYS A 76 1.91 -1.75 17.23
N GLY A 77 2.85 -2.30 16.47
CA GLY A 77 4.27 -2.03 16.67
C GLY A 77 4.73 -0.75 15.98
N LYS A 78 6.04 -0.60 15.82
CA LYS A 78 6.62 0.52 15.10
C LYS A 78 6.24 0.42 13.62
N LYS A 79 5.48 1.39 13.14
CA LYS A 79 4.98 1.39 11.76
C LYS A 79 6.07 1.77 10.76
N ASP A 80 6.03 1.12 9.60
CA ASP A 80 6.88 1.43 8.46
C ASP A 80 6.14 2.42 7.54
N TYR A 81 6.26 3.69 7.84
CA TYR A 81 5.55 4.73 7.08
C TYR A 81 6.04 4.85 5.65
N GLU A 82 7.31 4.57 5.38
CA GLU A 82 7.85 4.61 4.02
C GLU A 82 7.15 3.57 3.12
N SER A 83 7.06 2.32 3.60
CA SER A 83 6.33 1.27 2.88
C SER A 83 4.84 1.60 2.75
N MET A 84 4.24 2.20 3.78
CA MET A 84 2.84 2.64 3.74
C MET A 84 2.62 3.72 2.68
N VAL A 85 3.53 4.70 2.57
CA VAL A 85 3.46 5.74 1.54
C VAL A 85 3.52 5.12 0.15
N ILE A 86 4.45 4.21 -0.09
CA ILE A 86 4.59 3.54 -1.39
C ILE A 86 3.32 2.75 -1.72
N ASP A 87 2.80 2.00 -0.75
CA ASP A 87 1.60 1.18 -0.91
C ASP A 87 0.38 2.04 -1.31
N TRP A 88 0.16 3.13 -0.62
CA TRP A 88 -0.96 4.02 -0.92
C TRP A 88 -0.74 4.78 -2.23
N GLN A 89 0.50 5.17 -2.54
CA GLN A 89 0.82 5.86 -3.79
C GLN A 89 0.63 4.94 -5.00
N CYS A 90 0.86 3.65 -4.88
CA CYS A 90 0.68 2.72 -5.99
C CYS A 90 -0.78 2.25 -6.20
N SER A 91 -1.66 2.48 -5.23
CA SER A 91 -3.05 2.01 -5.30
C SER A 91 -3.81 2.44 -6.55
N PRO A 92 -3.71 3.71 -7.02
CA PRO A 92 -4.41 4.09 -8.26
C PRO A 92 -3.95 3.36 -9.51
N TYR A 93 -2.78 2.75 -9.50
CA TYR A 93 -2.29 1.97 -10.64
C TYR A 93 -2.95 0.59 -10.74
N THR A 94 -3.39 0.02 -9.62
CA THR A 94 -3.80 -1.38 -9.56
C THR A 94 -5.26 -1.60 -9.14
N LYS A 95 -5.92 -0.57 -8.63
CA LYS A 95 -7.29 -0.67 -8.11
C LYS A 95 -8.24 0.22 -8.89
N GLN A 96 -9.37 -0.33 -9.33
CA GLN A 96 -10.45 0.45 -9.91
C GLN A 96 -11.07 1.36 -8.84
N ASN A 97 -11.55 2.51 -9.28
CA ASN A 97 -12.22 3.50 -8.42
C ASN A 97 -11.32 4.05 -7.30
N CYS A 98 -10.00 3.94 -7.47
CA CYS A 98 -9.02 4.49 -6.54
C CYS A 98 -8.20 5.54 -7.29
N THR A 99 -8.44 6.81 -6.99
CA THR A 99 -7.81 7.94 -7.69
C THR A 99 -6.87 8.76 -6.80
N ARG A 100 -6.92 8.52 -5.49
CA ARG A 100 -6.12 9.30 -4.53
C ARG A 100 -4.71 8.76 -4.42
N GLY A 101 -3.71 9.64 -4.51
CA GLY A 101 -2.35 9.33 -4.13
C GLY A 101 -2.18 9.28 -2.60
N ALA A 102 -0.97 9.02 -2.14
CA ALA A 102 -0.70 8.80 -0.72
C ALA A 102 -1.11 9.98 0.18
N LEU A 103 -0.74 11.21 -0.21
CA LEU A 103 -1.06 12.39 0.61
C LEU A 103 -2.56 12.68 0.67
N GLN A 104 -3.25 12.51 -0.45
CA GLN A 104 -4.70 12.69 -0.50
C GLN A 104 -5.42 11.63 0.33
N GLU A 105 -4.98 10.38 0.26
CA GLU A 105 -5.56 9.30 1.05
C GLU A 105 -5.35 9.52 2.55
N ALA A 106 -4.17 9.99 2.96
CA ALA A 106 -3.90 10.32 4.34
C ALA A 106 -4.84 11.42 4.86
N SER A 107 -5.03 12.48 4.07
CA SER A 107 -5.96 13.55 4.42
C SER A 107 -7.38 13.03 4.58
N TYR A 108 -7.84 12.20 3.66
CA TYR A 108 -9.16 11.59 3.72
C TYR A 108 -9.33 10.73 4.99
N LYS A 109 -8.35 9.89 5.29
CA LYS A 109 -8.41 9.02 6.47
C LYS A 109 -8.34 9.79 7.79
N LEU A 110 -7.64 10.89 7.83
CA LEU A 110 -7.64 11.76 9.00
C LEU A 110 -9.05 12.33 9.23
N HIS A 111 -9.71 12.79 8.16
CA HIS A 111 -11.04 13.37 8.26
C HIS A 111 -12.12 12.35 8.64
N ASP A 112 -12.03 11.13 8.14
CA ASP A 112 -13.02 10.09 8.44
C ASP A 112 -12.75 9.35 9.78
N GLY A 113 -11.66 9.69 10.46
CA GLY A 113 -11.31 9.10 11.75
C GLY A 113 -10.57 7.77 11.67
N SER A 114 -10.26 7.27 10.46
CA SER A 114 -9.53 6.02 10.28
C SER A 114 -8.05 6.12 10.68
N MET A 115 -7.51 7.33 10.67
CA MET A 115 -6.10 7.60 10.95
C MET A 115 -6.00 8.63 12.06
N ASN A 116 -5.23 8.34 13.11
CA ASN A 116 -5.02 9.31 14.18
C ASN A 116 -4.03 10.40 13.74
N TYR A 117 -4.02 11.51 14.49
CA TYR A 117 -3.21 12.68 14.14
C TYR A 117 -1.71 12.37 14.18
N ASN A 118 -1.25 11.57 15.15
CA ASN A 118 0.17 11.21 15.24
C ASN A 118 0.63 10.41 14.05
N ASP A 119 -0.14 9.41 13.63
CA ASP A 119 0.14 8.65 12.41
C ASP A 119 0.11 9.54 11.17
N TYR A 120 -0.87 10.45 11.10
CA TYR A 120 -0.97 11.39 9.98
C TYR A 120 0.27 12.27 9.87
N CYS A 121 0.73 12.86 10.97
CA CYS A 121 1.91 13.71 10.95
C CYS A 121 3.17 12.94 10.55
N ALA A 122 3.36 11.73 11.07
CA ALA A 122 4.50 10.89 10.73
C ALA A 122 4.46 10.45 9.26
N PHE A 123 3.27 10.09 8.78
CA PHE A 123 3.05 9.68 7.39
C PHE A 123 3.35 10.83 6.43
N VAL A 124 2.79 12.01 6.68
CA VAL A 124 2.99 13.18 5.81
C VAL A 124 4.44 13.61 5.79
N ALA A 125 5.11 13.65 6.96
CA ALA A 125 6.53 13.97 7.04
C ALA A 125 7.37 13.01 6.20
N THR A 126 7.06 11.70 6.28
CA THR A 126 7.74 10.69 5.49
C THR A 126 7.48 10.88 4.00
N ALA A 127 6.23 11.11 3.60
CA ALA A 127 5.86 11.31 2.20
C ALA A 127 6.55 12.54 1.60
N VAL A 128 6.60 13.64 2.32
CA VAL A 128 7.27 14.87 1.87
C VAL A 128 8.78 14.63 1.72
N LYS A 129 9.39 13.93 2.67
CA LYS A 129 10.81 13.56 2.61
C LYS A 129 11.11 12.68 1.39
N MET A 130 10.16 11.84 0.98
CA MET A 130 10.28 11.00 -0.21
C MET A 130 10.04 11.78 -1.52
N GLY A 131 9.70 13.05 -1.45
CA GLY A 131 9.51 13.91 -2.63
C GLY A 131 8.08 14.06 -3.11
N LEU A 132 7.10 13.54 -2.38
CA LEU A 132 5.69 13.70 -2.77
C LEU A 132 5.20 15.12 -2.48
N LYS A 133 4.34 15.60 -3.36
CA LYS A 133 3.69 16.92 -3.26
C LYS A 133 2.17 16.76 -3.44
N ASN A 134 1.45 17.65 -2.81
CA ASN A 134 -0.01 17.74 -3.00
C ASN A 134 -0.35 18.14 -4.43
#